data_ef5350e3360e389c5fcee213e4500f29
#
_entry.id   ef5350e3360e389c5fcee213e4500f29
#
_cell.length_a   1.000
_cell.length_b   1.000
_cell.length_c   1.000
_cell.angle_alpha   90.00
_cell.angle_beta   90.00
_cell.angle_gamma   90.00
#
_symmetry.space_group_name_H-M   'P 1'
#
loop_
_entity.id
_entity.type
_entity.pdbx_description
1 polymer ?
#
loop_
_entity_poly.entity_id
_entity_poly.type
_entity_poly.pdbx_seq_one_letter_code
_entity_poly.pdbx_strand_id
1 'polypeptide(L)'
;MGKPTGFIEYLRELPVDRAPLQRLGDWKEFHPHLEEKRLRQQGARCMDCGVPFCHTGKLISGMASGCPIHNVIPEWNDLVYRGLWREALDRLHMTNNFPEFTGRVCPAPCEAACTLNVNDDAVGIKSIEHAIIDRAWAEGWVTPQPPRTQTGRKVAVVGSGPAGLAA
;
A
#
# COMPACT_ATOMS: atom_id res chain seq x y z
N MET A 1 7.00 11.62 -9.84
CA MET A 1 6.46 10.99 -11.10
C MET A 1 7.25 9.71 -11.34
N GLY A 2 6.58 8.57 -11.45
CA GLY A 2 7.22 7.32 -11.89
C GLY A 2 7.97 7.53 -13.22
N LYS A 3 8.08 6.52 -14.04
CA LYS A 3 8.63 6.72 -15.38
C LYS A 3 7.54 7.25 -16.32
N PRO A 4 7.72 8.36 -17.04
CA PRO A 4 6.67 8.95 -17.91
C PRO A 4 6.06 7.97 -18.91
N THR A 5 6.82 6.96 -19.34
CA THR A 5 6.42 5.92 -20.30
C THR A 5 6.22 4.55 -19.62
N GLY A 6 6.35 4.47 -18.30
CA GLY A 6 6.37 3.20 -17.58
C GLY A 6 5.10 2.36 -17.75
N PHE A 7 3.95 3.00 -17.85
CA PHE A 7 2.68 2.33 -18.09
C PHE A 7 2.53 1.72 -19.50
N ILE A 8 3.34 2.18 -20.47
CA ILE A 8 3.41 1.63 -21.82
C ILE A 8 4.46 0.51 -21.90
N GLU A 9 5.57 0.67 -21.15
CA GLU A 9 6.72 -0.22 -21.25
C GLU A 9 6.59 -1.49 -20.40
N TYR A 10 5.89 -1.41 -19.28
CA TYR A 10 5.77 -2.50 -18.31
C TYR A 10 4.32 -2.97 -18.20
N LEU A 11 4.10 -4.25 -18.36
CA LEU A 11 2.81 -4.87 -18.11
C LEU A 11 2.53 -4.93 -16.61
N ARG A 12 1.25 -4.94 -16.23
CA ARG A 12 0.84 -5.20 -14.85
C ARG A 12 1.30 -6.58 -14.44
N GLU A 13 1.97 -6.66 -13.31
CA GLU A 13 2.36 -7.91 -12.69
C GLU A 13 2.00 -7.89 -11.20
N LEU A 14 1.36 -8.93 -10.73
CA LEU A 14 1.03 -9.14 -9.33
C LEU A 14 1.71 -10.41 -8.84
N PRO A 15 2.10 -10.46 -7.56
CA PRO A 15 2.58 -11.70 -6.98
C PRO A 15 1.47 -12.75 -6.99
N VAL A 16 1.84 -13.99 -7.23
CA VAL A 16 0.92 -15.13 -7.22
C VAL A 16 0.91 -15.72 -5.82
N ASP A 17 -0.25 -15.76 -5.20
CA ASP A 17 -0.42 -16.37 -3.88
C ASP A 17 -0.05 -17.86 -3.89
N ARG A 18 0.42 -18.35 -2.73
CA ARG A 18 0.64 -19.79 -2.54
C ARG A 18 -0.65 -20.56 -2.83
N ALA A 19 -0.53 -21.71 -3.52
CA ALA A 19 -1.67 -22.54 -3.87
C ALA A 19 -2.48 -22.94 -2.63
N PRO A 20 -3.83 -22.98 -2.71
CA PRO A 20 -4.67 -23.26 -1.55
C PRO A 20 -4.32 -24.55 -0.78
N LEU A 21 -4.01 -25.64 -1.48
CA LEU A 21 -3.64 -26.90 -0.84
C LEU A 21 -2.30 -26.82 -0.08
N GLN A 22 -1.37 -25.98 -0.54
CA GLN A 22 -0.11 -25.78 0.17
C GLN A 22 -0.29 -24.99 1.48
N ARG A 23 -1.33 -24.14 1.56
CA ARG A 23 -1.64 -23.36 2.76
C ARG A 23 -2.20 -24.19 3.91
N LEU A 24 -2.72 -25.39 3.62
CA LEU A 24 -3.25 -26.31 4.64
C LEU A 24 -2.16 -26.90 5.54
N GLY A 25 -0.90 -26.88 5.11
CA GLY A 25 0.22 -27.47 5.82
C GLY A 25 0.86 -26.58 6.89
N ASP A 26 0.55 -25.28 6.90
CA ASP A 26 1.16 -24.33 7.83
C ASP A 26 0.32 -23.05 8.00
N TRP A 27 0.76 -22.17 8.91
CA TRP A 27 0.18 -20.84 9.17
C TRP A 27 1.09 -19.72 8.67
N LYS A 28 1.96 -20.00 7.71
CA LYS A 28 2.90 -19.01 7.17
C LYS A 28 2.22 -18.10 6.17
N GLU A 29 2.87 -16.97 5.90
CA GLU A 29 2.47 -16.01 4.87
C GLU A 29 2.24 -16.69 3.53
N PHE A 30 1.16 -16.34 2.86
CA PHE A 30 0.80 -16.88 1.55
C PHE A 30 0.73 -15.80 0.45
N HIS A 31 0.94 -14.53 0.81
CA HIS A 31 1.07 -13.41 -0.11
C HIS A 31 2.57 -13.10 -0.35
N PRO A 32 3.27 -13.75 -1.27
CA PRO A 32 4.66 -13.43 -1.54
C PRO A 32 4.79 -12.05 -2.19
N HIS A 33 6.01 -11.52 -2.22
CA HIS A 33 6.32 -10.31 -2.94
C HIS A 33 6.92 -10.62 -4.30
N LEU A 34 6.78 -9.66 -5.23
CA LEU A 34 7.62 -9.62 -6.42
C LEU A 34 9.06 -9.26 -6.03
N GLU A 35 10.01 -9.66 -6.84
CA GLU A 35 11.40 -9.21 -6.73
C GLU A 35 11.48 -7.68 -6.80
N GLU A 36 12.47 -7.08 -6.13
CA GLU A 36 12.64 -5.62 -6.05
C GLU A 36 12.63 -4.96 -7.43
N LYS A 37 13.33 -5.51 -8.40
CA LYS A 37 13.35 -4.98 -9.77
C LYS A 37 11.95 -4.87 -10.36
N ARG A 38 11.12 -5.91 -10.17
CA ARG A 38 9.75 -5.95 -10.67
C ARG A 38 8.85 -4.99 -9.90
N LEU A 39 8.97 -4.91 -8.58
CA LEU A 39 8.25 -3.92 -7.76
C LEU A 39 8.54 -2.49 -8.23
N ARG A 40 9.80 -2.16 -8.50
CA ARG A 40 10.18 -0.87 -9.06
C ARG A 40 9.54 -0.63 -10.43
N GLN A 41 9.46 -1.63 -11.30
CA GLN A 41 8.76 -1.54 -12.58
C GLN A 41 7.25 -1.30 -12.38
N GLN A 42 6.62 -1.98 -11.40
CA GLN A 42 5.21 -1.73 -11.07
C GLN A 42 4.99 -0.30 -10.56
N GLY A 43 5.88 0.23 -9.72
CA GLY A 43 5.87 1.63 -9.29
C GLY A 43 6.01 2.60 -10.48
N ALA A 44 6.85 2.25 -11.46
CA ALA A 44 7.05 3.05 -12.67
C ALA A 44 5.79 3.19 -13.54
N ARG A 45 4.83 2.26 -13.44
CA ARG A 45 3.56 2.33 -14.19
C ARG A 45 2.65 3.46 -13.74
N CYS A 46 2.90 4.06 -12.58
CA CYS A 46 2.10 5.17 -12.10
C CYS A 46 2.31 6.43 -12.95
N MET A 47 1.21 6.95 -13.53
CA MET A 47 1.23 8.14 -14.38
C MET A 47 1.35 9.46 -13.60
N ASP A 48 1.29 9.40 -12.25
CA ASP A 48 1.28 10.59 -11.38
C ASP A 48 0.22 11.62 -11.82
N CYS A 49 -1.03 11.18 -11.86
CA CYS A 49 -2.15 11.99 -12.34
C CYS A 49 -2.29 13.28 -11.52
N GLY A 50 -2.50 14.43 -12.18
CA GLY A 50 -2.74 15.71 -11.52
C GLY A 50 -4.00 15.70 -10.63
N VAL A 51 -4.99 14.86 -10.98
CA VAL A 51 -6.15 14.52 -10.15
C VAL A 51 -6.14 13.02 -9.93
N PRO A 52 -5.48 12.52 -8.87
CA PRO A 52 -5.33 11.09 -8.66
C PRO A 52 -6.61 10.50 -8.05
N PHE A 53 -7.48 9.92 -8.85
CA PHE A 53 -8.71 9.27 -8.37
C PHE A 53 -8.45 8.15 -7.37
N CYS A 54 -7.28 7.51 -7.40
CA CYS A 54 -6.86 6.53 -6.42
C CYS A 54 -6.84 7.06 -4.97
N HIS A 55 -6.70 8.38 -4.76
CA HIS A 55 -6.74 9.03 -3.44
C HIS A 55 -8.13 9.42 -2.97
N THR A 56 -9.13 9.52 -3.85
CA THR A 56 -10.32 10.35 -3.60
C THR A 56 -11.19 9.89 -2.44
N GLY A 57 -11.26 8.59 -2.18
CA GLY A 57 -12.03 8.01 -1.07
C GLY A 57 -13.51 8.37 -1.07
N LYS A 58 -14.08 8.72 -2.23
CA LYS A 58 -15.49 9.12 -2.36
C LYS A 58 -16.35 7.93 -2.73
N LEU A 59 -17.63 8.01 -2.36
CA LEU A 59 -18.65 7.12 -2.91
C LEU A 59 -19.14 7.68 -4.24
N ILE A 60 -19.00 6.90 -5.31
CA ILE A 60 -19.55 7.22 -6.63
C ILE A 60 -20.64 6.19 -6.90
N SER A 61 -21.89 6.64 -7.03
CA SER A 61 -23.05 5.75 -7.20
C SER A 61 -23.16 4.65 -6.13
N GLY A 62 -22.79 4.98 -4.89
CA GLY A 62 -22.81 4.04 -3.75
C GLY A 62 -21.63 3.09 -3.66
N MET A 63 -20.68 3.14 -4.59
CA MET A 63 -19.47 2.32 -4.59
C MET A 63 -18.26 3.13 -4.11
N ALA A 64 -17.42 2.51 -3.27
CA ALA A 64 -16.18 3.12 -2.83
C ALA A 64 -15.23 3.30 -4.04
N SER A 65 -14.79 4.53 -4.26
CA SER A 65 -13.84 4.88 -5.31
C SER A 65 -12.61 5.54 -4.70
N GLY A 66 -11.45 4.98 -4.95
CA GLY A 66 -10.20 5.45 -4.38
C GLY A 66 -9.99 5.05 -2.92
N CYS A 67 -8.86 5.46 -2.36
CA CYS A 67 -8.46 5.12 -1.00
C CYS A 67 -9.25 5.95 0.03
N PRO A 68 -10.03 5.33 0.95
CA PRO A 68 -10.86 6.06 1.91
C PRO A 68 -10.05 6.81 2.97
N ILE A 69 -8.79 6.46 3.18
CA ILE A 69 -7.86 7.18 4.07
C ILE A 69 -6.95 8.15 3.31
N HIS A 70 -7.22 8.37 2.03
CA HIS A 70 -6.52 9.33 1.17
C HIS A 70 -5.00 9.10 1.07
N ASN A 71 -4.59 7.83 0.97
CA ASN A 71 -3.18 7.48 0.80
C ASN A 71 -2.55 8.23 -0.38
N VAL A 72 -1.35 8.76 -0.19
CA VAL A 72 -0.59 9.54 -1.20
C VAL A 72 0.11 8.62 -2.21
N ILE A 73 -0.69 7.83 -2.91
CA ILE A 73 -0.27 6.69 -3.72
C ILE A 73 0.75 7.04 -4.83
N PRO A 74 0.59 8.08 -5.65
CA PRO A 74 1.58 8.42 -6.66
C PRO A 74 2.95 8.71 -6.08
N GLU A 75 3.01 9.36 -4.91
CA GLU A 75 4.28 9.73 -4.28
C GLU A 75 5.09 8.50 -3.89
N TRP A 76 4.49 7.52 -3.20
CA TRP A 76 5.23 6.32 -2.84
C TRP A 76 5.56 5.44 -4.05
N ASN A 77 4.71 5.42 -5.09
CA ASN A 77 5.00 4.69 -6.31
C ASN A 77 6.26 5.23 -7.01
N ASP A 78 6.40 6.57 -7.06
CA ASP A 78 7.62 7.20 -7.57
C ASP A 78 8.85 6.83 -6.73
N LEU A 79 8.71 6.89 -5.41
CA LEU A 79 9.81 6.58 -4.49
C LEU A 79 10.24 5.11 -4.62
N VAL A 80 9.30 4.17 -4.73
CA VAL A 80 9.61 2.75 -4.97
C VAL A 80 10.28 2.56 -6.33
N TYR A 81 9.78 3.20 -7.39
CA TYR A 81 10.44 3.17 -8.70
C TYR A 81 11.89 3.61 -8.62
N ARG A 82 12.18 4.67 -7.88
CA ARG A 82 13.53 5.20 -7.68
C ARG A 82 14.38 4.39 -6.71
N GLY A 83 13.79 3.42 -5.99
CA GLY A 83 14.46 2.62 -4.97
C GLY A 83 14.63 3.31 -3.62
N LEU A 84 13.87 4.38 -3.38
CA LEU A 84 13.87 5.17 -2.15
C LEU A 84 12.83 4.60 -1.16
N TRP A 85 13.11 3.41 -0.68
CA TRP A 85 12.16 2.62 0.13
C TRP A 85 11.85 3.24 1.49
N ARG A 86 12.84 3.85 2.12
CA ARG A 86 12.66 4.51 3.41
C ARG A 86 11.72 5.70 3.30
N GLU A 87 11.92 6.52 2.28
CA GLU A 87 11.06 7.67 1.98
C GLU A 87 9.66 7.22 1.55
N ALA A 88 9.55 6.08 0.86
CA ALA A 88 8.27 5.49 0.52
C ALA A 88 7.48 5.07 1.77
N LEU A 89 8.15 4.49 2.79
CA LEU A 89 7.55 4.21 4.08
C LEU A 89 7.06 5.48 4.77
N ASP A 90 7.87 6.52 4.81
CA ASP A 90 7.50 7.79 5.44
C ASP A 90 6.24 8.38 4.80
N ARG A 91 6.11 8.28 3.47
CA ARG A 91 4.89 8.70 2.76
C ARG A 91 3.69 7.81 3.06
N LEU A 92 3.88 6.51 3.13
CA LEU A 92 2.82 5.55 3.45
C LEU A 92 2.28 5.78 4.86
N HIS A 93 3.15 5.94 5.84
CA HIS A 93 2.81 6.18 7.24
C HIS A 93 2.16 7.55 7.51
N MET A 94 2.22 8.50 6.57
CA MET A 94 1.50 9.78 6.74
C MET A 94 -0.01 9.60 6.86
N THR A 95 -0.57 8.59 6.23
CA THR A 95 -2.02 8.38 6.12
C THR A 95 -2.47 6.99 6.57
N ASN A 96 -1.57 6.02 6.63
CA ASN A 96 -1.88 4.63 6.98
C ASN A 96 -0.95 4.12 8.07
N ASN A 97 -1.51 3.85 9.26
CA ASN A 97 -0.74 3.37 10.42
C ASN A 97 -0.47 1.85 10.36
N PHE A 98 -1.24 1.09 9.57
CA PHE A 98 -1.17 -0.38 9.52
C PHE A 98 -1.16 -0.93 8.09
N PRO A 99 -0.16 -0.56 7.28
CA PRO A 99 -0.05 -1.05 5.91
C PRO A 99 0.11 -2.56 5.81
N GLU A 100 0.65 -3.21 6.86
CA GLU A 100 0.77 -4.66 6.95
C GLU A 100 -0.59 -5.38 6.91
N PHE A 101 -1.64 -4.77 7.45
CA PHE A 101 -2.99 -5.31 7.36
C PHE A 101 -3.65 -4.92 6.05
N THR A 102 -3.63 -3.65 5.68
CA THR A 102 -4.31 -3.17 4.47
C THR A 102 -3.66 -3.72 3.21
N GLY A 103 -2.34 -3.84 3.17
CA GLY A 103 -1.62 -4.47 2.07
C GLY A 103 -2.01 -5.93 1.81
N ARG A 104 -2.58 -6.61 2.83
CA ARG A 104 -3.03 -8.01 2.71
C ARG A 104 -4.54 -8.14 2.49
N VAL A 105 -5.36 -7.44 3.27
CA VAL A 105 -6.81 -7.69 3.32
C VAL A 105 -7.67 -6.62 2.64
N CYS A 106 -7.12 -5.46 2.30
CA CYS A 106 -7.88 -4.39 1.64
C CYS A 106 -8.35 -4.84 0.26
N PRO A 107 -9.62 -4.61 -0.13
CA PRO A 107 -10.12 -4.88 -1.48
C PRO A 107 -9.55 -3.94 -2.56
N ALA A 108 -8.70 -2.99 -2.17
CA ALA A 108 -7.99 -2.07 -3.05
C ALA A 108 -8.92 -1.23 -3.98
N PRO A 109 -9.89 -0.47 -3.45
CA PRO A 109 -10.73 0.39 -4.27
C PRO A 109 -9.91 1.48 -5.00
N CYS A 110 -8.70 1.75 -4.53
CA CYS A 110 -7.74 2.61 -5.20
C CYS A 110 -7.28 2.06 -6.56
N GLU A 111 -7.11 0.74 -6.69
CA GLU A 111 -6.78 0.11 -7.98
C GLU A 111 -7.96 0.19 -8.95
N ALA A 112 -9.19 -0.05 -8.46
CA ALA A 112 -10.40 0.11 -9.27
C ALA A 112 -10.57 1.56 -9.78
N ALA A 113 -10.17 2.55 -8.98
CA ALA A 113 -10.25 3.97 -9.31
C ALA A 113 -9.01 4.49 -10.08
N CYS A 114 -8.02 3.64 -10.35
CA CYS A 114 -6.83 4.06 -11.06
C CYS A 114 -7.18 4.52 -12.48
N THR A 115 -6.78 5.74 -12.86
CA THR A 115 -7.08 6.31 -14.18
C THR A 115 -6.52 5.46 -15.33
N LEU A 116 -5.44 4.73 -15.07
CA LEU A 116 -4.87 3.81 -16.06
C LEU A 116 -5.85 2.71 -16.49
N ASN A 117 -6.82 2.34 -15.63
CA ASN A 117 -7.89 1.37 -15.99
C ASN A 117 -8.78 1.81 -17.16
N VAL A 118 -8.68 3.03 -17.63
CA VAL A 118 -9.46 3.52 -18.79
C VAL A 118 -9.00 2.84 -20.07
N ASN A 119 -7.71 2.52 -20.17
CA ASN A 119 -7.09 2.02 -21.41
C ASN A 119 -6.06 0.90 -21.22
N ASP A 120 -5.74 0.54 -19.97
CA ASP A 120 -4.80 -0.54 -19.63
C ASP A 120 -5.11 -1.05 -18.21
N ASP A 121 -4.41 -2.06 -17.73
CA ASP A 121 -4.52 -2.56 -16.37
C ASP A 121 -4.02 -1.53 -15.32
N ALA A 122 -4.73 -1.42 -14.20
CA ALA A 122 -4.35 -0.56 -13.08
C ALA A 122 -2.92 -0.81 -12.58
N VAL A 123 -2.35 0.18 -11.90
CA VAL A 123 -1.15 -0.02 -11.08
C VAL A 123 -1.47 -1.01 -9.95
N GLY A 124 -0.57 -1.95 -9.66
CA GLY A 124 -0.67 -2.90 -8.54
C GLY A 124 -0.38 -2.22 -7.19
N ILE A 125 -1.25 -1.29 -6.80
CA ILE A 125 -1.04 -0.39 -5.66
C ILE A 125 -0.90 -1.17 -4.35
N LYS A 126 -1.81 -2.11 -4.11
CA LYS A 126 -1.83 -2.92 -2.89
C LYS A 126 -0.57 -3.76 -2.73
N SER A 127 -0.05 -4.36 -3.80
CA SER A 127 1.17 -5.16 -3.74
C SER A 127 2.41 -4.31 -3.47
N ILE A 128 2.44 -3.07 -3.94
CA ILE A 128 3.52 -2.12 -3.64
C ILE A 128 3.44 -1.68 -2.17
N GLU A 129 2.26 -1.31 -1.69
CA GLU A 129 2.01 -0.96 -0.28
C GLU A 129 2.49 -2.08 0.67
N HIS A 130 2.09 -3.32 0.38
CA HIS A 130 2.51 -4.51 1.13
C HIS A 130 4.04 -4.67 1.14
N ALA A 131 4.70 -4.51 -0.01
CA ALA A 131 6.15 -4.64 -0.10
C ALA A 131 6.90 -3.54 0.66
N ILE A 132 6.39 -2.30 0.68
CA ILE A 132 7.00 -1.20 1.43
C ILE A 132 7.05 -1.54 2.93
N ILE A 133 5.93 -1.96 3.50
CA ILE A 133 5.85 -2.18 4.94
C ILE A 133 6.60 -3.45 5.38
N ASP A 134 6.53 -4.54 4.62
CA ASP A 134 7.25 -5.76 4.99
C ASP A 134 8.77 -5.54 4.92
N ARG A 135 9.24 -4.79 3.91
CA ARG A 135 10.64 -4.35 3.88
C ARG A 135 10.99 -3.49 5.09
N ALA A 136 10.13 -2.58 5.47
CA ALA A 136 10.34 -1.69 6.61
C ALA A 136 10.51 -2.46 7.93
N TRP A 137 9.74 -3.52 8.13
CA TRP A 137 9.89 -4.43 9.27
C TRP A 137 11.19 -5.21 9.18
N ALA A 138 11.52 -5.77 8.01
CA ALA A 138 12.75 -6.53 7.82
C ALA A 138 14.03 -5.69 8.06
N GLU A 139 14.01 -4.41 7.67
CA GLU A 139 15.12 -3.46 7.86
C GLU A 139 15.10 -2.78 9.23
N GLY A 140 14.09 -3.06 10.10
CA GLY A 140 13.98 -2.46 11.43
C GLY A 140 13.65 -0.96 11.42
N TRP A 141 13.01 -0.47 10.36
CA TRP A 141 12.66 0.95 10.26
C TRP A 141 11.42 1.33 11.07
N VAL A 142 10.56 0.37 11.34
CA VAL A 142 9.35 0.57 12.15
C VAL A 142 9.74 0.47 13.62
N THR A 143 9.74 1.61 14.29
CA THR A 143 10.13 1.71 15.71
C THR A 143 9.02 2.36 16.53
N PRO A 144 8.86 2.00 17.81
CA PRO A 144 7.93 2.67 18.72
C PRO A 144 8.16 4.18 18.78
N GLN A 145 7.10 4.95 18.73
CA GLN A 145 7.13 6.41 18.85
C GLN A 145 6.32 6.87 20.07
N PRO A 146 6.83 6.66 21.30
CA PRO A 146 6.11 7.07 22.50
C PRO A 146 5.91 8.59 22.54
N PRO A 147 4.79 9.08 23.11
CA PRO A 147 4.52 10.49 23.21
C PRO A 147 5.59 11.21 24.06
N ARG A 148 6.02 12.37 23.63
CA ARG A 148 7.01 13.18 24.35
C ARG A 148 6.50 13.71 25.68
N THR A 149 5.18 13.88 25.80
CA THR A 149 4.54 14.43 26.99
C THR A 149 3.34 13.57 27.36
N GLN A 150 3.27 13.15 28.62
CA GLN A 150 2.13 12.45 29.17
C GLN A 150 1.16 13.44 29.81
N THR A 151 -0.12 13.38 29.44
CA THR A 151 -1.16 14.29 29.98
C THR A 151 -1.69 13.86 31.35
N GLY A 152 -1.34 12.67 31.83
CA GLY A 152 -1.89 12.06 33.06
C GLY A 152 -3.34 11.57 32.93
N ARG A 153 -3.97 11.75 31.77
CA ARG A 153 -5.34 11.24 31.54
C ARG A 153 -5.32 9.73 31.32
N LYS A 154 -6.33 9.06 31.84
CA LYS A 154 -6.51 7.61 31.66
C LYS A 154 -7.48 7.36 30.51
N VAL A 155 -7.10 6.48 29.58
CA VAL A 155 -7.92 6.02 28.45
C VAL A 155 -8.00 4.51 28.54
N ALA A 156 -9.19 3.94 28.38
CA ALA A 156 -9.39 2.50 28.26
C ALA A 156 -9.68 2.18 26.79
N VAL A 157 -8.90 1.26 26.22
CA VAL A 157 -9.14 0.73 24.87
C VAL A 157 -9.68 -0.67 25.01
N VAL A 158 -10.86 -0.94 24.42
CA VAL A 158 -11.51 -2.25 24.47
C VAL A 158 -11.50 -2.86 23.08
N GLY A 159 -10.69 -3.87 22.89
CA GLY A 159 -10.50 -4.58 21.62
C GLY A 159 -9.04 -4.58 21.15
N SER A 160 -8.66 -5.63 20.43
CA SER A 160 -7.31 -5.86 19.90
C SER A 160 -7.29 -5.98 18.36
N GLY A 161 -8.34 -5.50 17.70
CA GLY A 161 -8.34 -5.33 16.24
C GLY A 161 -7.48 -4.13 15.82
N PRO A 162 -7.30 -3.89 14.48
CA PRO A 162 -6.46 -2.80 13.98
C PRO A 162 -6.80 -1.43 14.59
N ALA A 163 -8.07 -1.12 14.79
CA ALA A 163 -8.50 0.14 15.40
C ALA A 163 -8.07 0.28 16.86
N GLY A 164 -8.20 -0.81 17.66
CA GLY A 164 -7.77 -0.80 19.06
C GLY A 164 -6.25 -0.79 19.20
N LEU A 165 -5.53 -1.37 18.25
CA LEU A 165 -4.06 -1.33 18.21
C LEU A 165 -3.54 0.04 17.77
N ALA A 166 -4.33 0.81 16.99
CA ALA A 166 -3.98 2.15 16.54
C ALA A 166 -4.19 3.23 17.62
N ALA A 167 -5.03 2.96 18.62
CA ALA A 167 -5.38 3.90 19.68
C ALA A 167 -4.32 3.92 20.79
#